data_26f4d96dc9308ea3009c6984283865f0
#
_entry.id   26f4d96dc9308ea3009c6984283865f0
#
_cell.length_a   1.000
_cell.length_b   1.000
_cell.length_c   1.000
_cell.angle_alpha   90.00
_cell.angle_beta   90.00
_cell.angle_gamma   90.00
#
_symmetry.space_group_name_H-M   'P 1'
#
loop_
_entity.id
_entity.type
_entity.pdbx_description
1 polymer ?
#
loop_
_entity_poly.entity_id
_entity_poly.type
_entity_poly.pdbx_seq_one_letter_code
_entity_poly.pdbx_strand_id
1 'polypeptide(L)'
;MNTCFFIGHRDTPADGYSQIVTEAERLILCGVIEFIVGHYDAFDRMAAKTVREAKRRHPEIRLLLLLPYYDTNTTKYGTGFDEIIYPEGQEMIPKRAAIIRANQYMIDNCDVLIMYARHIGSNAREFMEYAERRFRRTGKPQIINLADGTTDALIQFRRICSGSDYVG
;
A
#
# COMPACT_ATOMS: atom_id res chain seq x y z
N MET A 1 -13.43 1.92 6.28
CA MET A 1 -12.15 2.07 5.55
C MET A 1 -11.03 1.88 6.55
N ASN A 2 -10.34 0.75 6.50
CA ASN A 2 -9.41 0.33 7.55
C ASN A 2 -8.00 0.02 7.06
N THR A 3 -7.81 -0.28 5.77
CA THR A 3 -6.57 -0.85 5.24
C THR A 3 -5.99 -0.03 4.11
N CYS A 4 -4.67 0.23 4.18
CA CYS A 4 -3.89 0.87 3.13
C CYS A 4 -2.75 -0.04 2.69
N PHE A 5 -2.58 -0.22 1.39
CA PHE A 5 -1.47 -0.96 0.80
C PHE A 5 -0.56 -0.04 -0.01
N PHE A 6 0.76 -0.31 0.02
CA PHE A 6 1.76 0.48 -0.69
C PHE A 6 2.41 -0.33 -1.81
N ILE A 7 2.49 0.26 -3.01
CA ILE A 7 3.23 -0.30 -4.15
C ILE A 7 3.98 0.83 -4.88
N GLY A 8 5.27 0.65 -5.14
CA GLY A 8 6.06 1.63 -5.87
C GLY A 8 7.16 1.04 -6.73
N HIS A 9 8.01 1.92 -7.24
CA HIS A 9 9.19 1.56 -8.01
C HIS A 9 10.40 1.29 -7.12
N ARG A 10 11.35 0.48 -7.61
CA ARG A 10 12.65 0.26 -6.98
C ARG A 10 13.43 1.54 -6.76
N ASP A 11 13.36 2.43 -7.73
CA ASP A 11 14.08 3.68 -7.87
C ASP A 11 13.20 4.89 -7.52
N THR A 12 12.26 4.73 -6.59
CA THR A 12 11.47 5.85 -6.09
C THR A 12 12.40 6.93 -5.53
N PRO A 13 12.29 8.19 -6.01
CA PRO A 13 13.14 9.27 -5.54
C PRO A 13 13.00 9.53 -4.03
N ALA A 14 14.06 10.04 -3.40
CA ALA A 14 14.07 10.30 -1.96
C ALA A 14 13.02 11.34 -1.51
N ASP A 15 12.63 12.26 -2.38
CA ASP A 15 11.57 13.24 -2.14
C ASP A 15 10.17 12.61 -2.06
N GLY A 16 9.99 11.41 -2.63
CA GLY A 16 8.79 10.60 -2.44
C GLY A 16 8.49 10.27 -0.98
N TYR A 17 9.51 10.25 -0.12
CA TYR A 17 9.34 10.02 1.32
C TYR A 17 8.38 11.04 1.98
N SER A 18 8.57 12.33 1.72
CA SER A 18 7.70 13.38 2.29
C SER A 18 6.24 13.25 1.83
N GLN A 19 6.03 12.81 0.59
CA GLN A 19 4.70 12.56 0.06
C GLN A 19 4.04 11.36 0.75
N ILE A 20 4.79 10.27 0.97
CA ILE A 20 4.30 9.11 1.72
C ILE A 20 3.89 9.51 3.14
N VAL A 21 4.72 10.29 3.83
CA VAL A 21 4.43 10.79 5.19
C VAL A 21 3.12 11.59 5.20
N THR A 22 2.97 12.52 4.28
CA THR A 22 1.78 13.38 4.19
C THR A 22 0.51 12.55 3.96
N GLU A 23 0.53 11.60 3.04
CA GLU A 23 -0.65 10.80 2.74
C GLU A 23 -0.95 9.78 3.84
N ALA A 24 0.06 9.17 4.45
CA ALA A 24 -0.14 8.27 5.58
C ALA A 24 -0.80 8.97 6.78
N GLU A 25 -0.34 10.17 7.16
CA GLU A 25 -0.97 10.96 8.24
C GLU A 25 -2.42 11.31 7.93
N ARG A 26 -2.72 11.69 6.69
CA ARG A 26 -4.10 11.97 6.27
C ARG A 26 -5.00 10.74 6.39
N LEU A 27 -4.51 9.58 5.97
CA LEU A 27 -5.27 8.34 6.05
C LEU A 27 -5.50 7.91 7.51
N ILE A 28 -4.52 8.09 8.40
CA ILE A 28 -4.69 7.85 9.83
C ILE A 28 -5.81 8.72 10.39
N LEU A 29 -5.82 10.01 10.07
CA LEU A 29 -6.89 10.92 10.48
C LEU A 29 -8.26 10.55 9.88
N CYS A 30 -8.30 9.84 8.76
CA CYS A 30 -9.52 9.29 8.16
C CYS A 30 -9.92 7.92 8.74
N GLY A 31 -9.18 7.39 9.73
CA GLY A 31 -9.50 6.13 10.41
C GLY A 31 -8.87 4.88 9.79
N VAL A 32 -7.87 5.02 8.92
CA VAL A 32 -7.07 3.87 8.46
C VAL A 32 -6.17 3.42 9.60
N ILE A 33 -6.23 2.14 9.93
CA ILE A 33 -5.49 1.55 11.05
C ILE A 33 -4.48 0.48 10.64
N GLU A 34 -4.63 -0.12 9.46
CA GLU A 34 -3.72 -1.17 8.96
C GLU A 34 -2.99 -0.69 7.71
N PHE A 35 -1.67 -0.70 7.78
CA PHE A 35 -0.79 -0.32 6.70
C PHE A 35 0.05 -1.52 6.27
N ILE A 36 -0.08 -1.92 5.02
CA ILE A 36 0.55 -3.12 4.47
C ILE A 36 1.66 -2.70 3.50
N VAL A 37 2.84 -3.27 3.66
CA VAL A 37 4.01 -3.04 2.80
C VAL A 37 4.59 -4.37 2.30
N GLY A 38 5.23 -4.33 1.13
CA GLY A 38 6.14 -5.37 0.71
C GLY A 38 7.54 -5.21 1.34
N HIS A 39 8.55 -5.86 0.74
CA HIS A 39 9.94 -5.76 1.22
C HIS A 39 10.97 -5.68 0.07
N TYR A 40 10.51 -5.38 -1.15
CA TYR A 40 11.33 -5.56 -2.35
C TYR A 40 12.11 -4.34 -2.78
N ASP A 41 11.63 -3.13 -2.48
CA ASP A 41 12.17 -1.92 -3.09
C ASP A 41 12.31 -0.74 -2.14
N ALA A 42 12.78 0.39 -2.68
CA ALA A 42 12.97 1.60 -1.91
C ALA A 42 11.64 2.18 -1.40
N PHE A 43 10.57 2.05 -2.19
CA PHE A 43 9.26 2.54 -1.80
C PHE A 43 8.70 1.78 -0.60
N ASP A 44 8.82 0.45 -0.59
CA ASP A 44 8.43 -0.39 0.55
C ASP A 44 9.16 0.01 1.83
N ARG A 45 10.48 0.27 1.74
CA ARG A 45 11.28 0.70 2.90
C ARG A 45 10.87 2.08 3.42
N MET A 46 10.59 3.03 2.51
CA MET A 46 10.11 4.36 2.87
C MET A 46 8.75 4.30 3.55
N ALA A 47 7.83 3.50 3.00
CA ALA A 47 6.50 3.29 3.56
C ALA A 47 6.57 2.65 4.96
N ALA A 48 7.35 1.57 5.12
CA ALA A 48 7.54 0.93 6.41
C ALA A 48 8.15 1.88 7.46
N LYS A 49 9.14 2.68 7.09
CA LYS A 49 9.73 3.70 7.96
C LYS A 49 8.69 4.73 8.38
N THR A 50 7.91 5.25 7.43
CA THR A 50 6.84 6.21 7.69
C THR A 50 5.85 5.70 8.71
N VAL A 51 5.35 4.49 8.53
CA VAL A 51 4.35 3.89 9.43
C VAL A 51 4.94 3.63 10.82
N ARG A 52 6.19 3.14 10.91
CA ARG A 52 6.87 2.97 12.22
C ARG A 52 7.01 4.29 12.98
N GLU A 53 7.35 5.38 12.30
CA GLU A 53 7.43 6.70 12.92
C GLU A 53 6.05 7.23 13.32
N ALA A 54 5.03 7.02 12.50
CA ALA A 54 3.65 7.39 12.80
C ALA A 54 3.11 6.62 14.02
N LYS A 55 3.44 5.32 14.18
CA LYS A 55 3.04 4.52 15.35
C LYS A 55 3.44 5.12 16.70
N ARG A 56 4.50 5.93 16.75
CA ARG A 56 4.91 6.61 17.99
C ARG A 56 3.87 7.64 18.47
N ARG A 57 3.13 8.22 17.52
CA ARG A 57 2.07 9.21 17.78
C ARG A 57 0.66 8.58 17.74
N HIS A 58 0.53 7.50 16.98
CA HIS A 58 -0.71 6.78 16.72
C HIS A 58 -0.53 5.29 17.07
N PRO A 59 -0.50 4.92 18.37
CA PRO A 59 -0.20 3.54 18.79
C PRO A 59 -1.25 2.52 18.35
N GLU A 60 -2.42 2.97 17.93
CA GLU A 60 -3.53 2.15 17.42
C GLU A 60 -3.29 1.60 16.02
N ILE A 61 -2.38 2.21 15.21
CA ILE A 61 -2.13 1.72 13.86
C ILE A 61 -1.21 0.49 13.87
N ARG A 62 -1.37 -0.33 12.84
CA ARG A 62 -0.60 -1.56 12.64
C ARG A 62 0.19 -1.52 11.34
N LEU A 63 1.41 -2.02 11.38
CA LEU A 63 2.26 -2.22 10.21
C LEU A 63 2.35 -3.71 9.89
N LEU A 64 1.86 -4.10 8.73
CA LEU A 64 1.82 -5.48 8.27
C LEU A 64 2.78 -5.69 7.11
N LEU A 65 3.45 -6.85 7.09
CA LEU A 65 4.35 -7.24 6.01
C LEU A 65 3.67 -8.26 5.09
N LEU A 66 3.59 -7.96 3.81
CA LEU A 66 3.14 -8.90 2.80
C LEU A 66 4.33 -9.72 2.29
N LEU A 67 4.27 -11.04 2.45
CA LEU A 67 5.20 -11.97 1.85
C LEU A 67 4.47 -12.85 0.82
N PRO A 68 5.04 -13.00 -0.39
CA PRO A 68 4.39 -13.77 -1.45
C PRO A 68 4.49 -15.28 -1.26
N TYR A 69 5.40 -15.74 -0.40
CA TYR A 69 5.60 -17.14 -0.06
C TYR A 69 6.06 -17.28 1.39
N TYR A 70 5.78 -18.45 1.95
CA TYR A 70 6.16 -18.76 3.33
C TYR A 70 7.68 -18.72 3.52
N ASP A 71 8.12 -18.08 4.58
CA ASP A 71 9.52 -18.00 4.96
C ASP A 71 9.64 -18.20 6.46
N THR A 72 10.44 -19.22 6.85
CA THR A 72 10.68 -19.52 8.25
C THR A 72 11.62 -18.52 8.93
N ASN A 73 12.48 -17.85 8.15
CA ASN A 73 13.38 -16.81 8.66
C ASN A 73 12.86 -15.41 8.34
N THR A 74 11.93 -14.93 9.16
CA THR A 74 11.33 -13.62 8.99
C THR A 74 12.18 -12.47 9.54
N THR A 75 13.22 -12.74 10.33
CA THR A 75 14.10 -11.73 10.90
C THR A 75 14.87 -10.93 9.86
N LYS A 76 15.12 -11.50 8.69
CA LYS A 76 15.79 -10.82 7.56
C LYS A 76 14.99 -9.67 6.97
N TYR A 77 13.68 -9.61 7.20
CA TYR A 77 12.82 -8.52 6.74
C TYR A 77 12.79 -7.32 7.69
N GLY A 78 13.52 -7.39 8.79
CA GLY A 78 13.57 -6.36 9.83
C GLY A 78 12.55 -6.60 10.95
N THR A 79 12.48 -5.62 11.83
CA THR A 79 11.63 -5.65 13.03
C THR A 79 10.51 -4.61 12.96
N GLY A 80 9.56 -4.70 13.89
CA GLY A 80 8.50 -3.72 14.04
C GLY A 80 7.28 -3.93 13.13
N PHE A 81 7.13 -5.12 12.55
CA PHE A 81 5.88 -5.57 11.95
C PHE A 81 4.98 -6.21 13.00
N ASP A 82 3.73 -5.85 13.00
CA ASP A 82 2.73 -6.41 13.91
C ASP A 82 2.21 -7.78 13.44
N GLU A 83 2.24 -8.00 12.11
CA GLU A 83 1.76 -9.22 11.49
C GLU A 83 2.44 -9.44 10.14
N ILE A 84 2.50 -10.70 9.70
CA ILE A 84 2.94 -11.10 8.37
C ILE A 84 1.77 -11.74 7.64
N ILE A 85 1.47 -11.25 6.45
CA ILE A 85 0.41 -11.75 5.58
C ILE A 85 1.01 -12.69 4.54
N TYR A 86 0.50 -13.91 4.48
CA TYR A 86 0.77 -14.88 3.42
C TYR A 86 -0.54 -15.18 2.68
N PRO A 87 -0.68 -14.79 1.41
CA PRO A 87 -1.84 -15.21 0.64
C PRO A 87 -1.86 -16.72 0.46
N GLU A 88 -3.01 -17.33 0.66
CA GLU A 88 -3.18 -18.78 0.51
C GLU A 88 -2.92 -19.27 -0.92
N GLY A 89 -2.46 -20.52 -1.06
CA GLY A 89 -2.31 -21.18 -2.35
C GLY A 89 -1.07 -20.77 -3.15
N GLN A 90 -0.07 -20.17 -2.48
CA GLN A 90 1.16 -19.69 -3.13
C GLN A 90 2.30 -20.74 -3.15
N GLU A 91 2.16 -21.86 -2.44
CA GLU A 91 3.23 -22.82 -2.18
C GLU A 91 3.75 -23.50 -3.46
N MET A 92 2.88 -23.70 -4.45
CA MET A 92 3.19 -24.37 -5.71
C MET A 92 3.46 -23.43 -6.88
N ILE A 93 3.55 -22.12 -6.62
CA ILE A 93 3.67 -21.10 -7.66
C ILE A 93 5.12 -20.66 -7.78
N PRO A 94 5.67 -20.50 -9.01
CA PRO A 94 7.00 -19.90 -9.20
C PRO A 94 7.10 -18.53 -8.54
N LYS A 95 8.25 -18.22 -7.94
CA LYS A 95 8.47 -17.00 -7.13
C LYS A 95 7.98 -15.71 -7.81
N ARG A 96 8.25 -15.54 -9.10
CA ARG A 96 7.82 -14.34 -9.84
C ARG A 96 6.29 -14.23 -9.93
N ALA A 97 5.61 -15.34 -10.20
CA ALA A 97 4.15 -15.37 -10.24
C ALA A 97 3.53 -15.20 -8.85
N ALA A 98 4.19 -15.73 -7.80
CA ALA A 98 3.77 -15.56 -6.42
C ALA A 98 3.79 -14.08 -5.99
N ILE A 99 4.83 -13.31 -6.40
CA ILE A 99 4.92 -11.87 -6.13
C ILE A 99 3.75 -11.11 -6.80
N ILE A 100 3.48 -11.41 -8.06
CA ILE A 100 2.37 -10.76 -8.80
C ILE A 100 1.03 -11.07 -8.13
N ARG A 101 0.78 -12.34 -7.81
CA ARG A 101 -0.48 -12.76 -7.16
C ARG A 101 -0.66 -12.19 -5.76
N ALA A 102 0.42 -12.11 -4.96
CA ALA A 102 0.36 -11.50 -3.64
C ALA A 102 -0.03 -10.03 -3.71
N ASN A 103 0.57 -9.27 -4.64
CA ASN A 103 0.20 -7.88 -4.84
C ASN A 103 -1.24 -7.73 -5.34
N GLN A 104 -1.69 -8.54 -6.28
CA GLN A 104 -3.08 -8.55 -6.73
C GLN A 104 -4.06 -8.89 -5.59
N TYR A 105 -3.72 -9.89 -4.76
CA TYR A 105 -4.50 -10.24 -3.58
C TYR A 105 -4.66 -9.05 -2.63
N MET A 106 -3.58 -8.30 -2.36
CA MET A 106 -3.68 -7.12 -1.49
C MET A 106 -4.44 -5.98 -2.13
N ILE A 107 -4.28 -5.73 -3.43
CA ILE A 107 -5.11 -4.76 -4.17
C ILE A 107 -6.60 -5.12 -4.07
N ASP A 108 -6.91 -6.40 -4.13
CA ASP A 108 -8.28 -6.89 -4.03
C ASP A 108 -8.89 -6.74 -2.62
N ASN A 109 -8.05 -6.69 -1.59
CA ASN A 109 -8.48 -6.72 -0.20
C ASN A 109 -8.16 -5.44 0.59
N CYS A 110 -7.54 -4.42 -0.01
CA CYS A 110 -7.33 -3.13 0.64
C CYS A 110 -8.42 -2.11 0.30
N ASP A 111 -8.57 -1.12 1.15
CA ASP A 111 -9.49 0.00 0.94
C ASP A 111 -8.82 1.15 0.17
N VAL A 112 -7.54 1.38 0.45
CA VAL A 112 -6.72 2.42 -0.17
C VAL A 112 -5.42 1.83 -0.68
N LEU A 113 -5.00 2.29 -1.86
CA LEU A 113 -3.73 1.94 -2.48
C LEU A 113 -2.90 3.21 -2.69
N ILE A 114 -1.79 3.34 -1.98
CA ILE A 114 -0.81 4.40 -2.24
C ILE A 114 0.25 3.84 -3.18
N MET A 115 0.44 4.52 -4.30
CA MET A 115 1.36 4.09 -5.34
C MET A 115 2.37 5.17 -5.73
N TYR A 116 3.50 4.72 -6.28
CA TYR A 116 4.39 5.53 -7.08
C TYR A 116 4.61 4.83 -8.41
N ALA A 117 3.78 5.15 -9.41
CA ALA A 117 3.74 4.50 -10.71
C ALA A 117 3.96 5.53 -11.84
N ARG A 118 5.23 5.82 -12.14
CA ARG A 118 5.63 6.84 -13.12
C ARG A 118 5.88 6.27 -14.52
N HIS A 119 6.54 5.11 -14.61
CA HIS A 119 7.04 4.59 -15.87
C HIS A 119 6.05 3.64 -16.53
N ILE A 120 5.70 3.92 -17.79
CA ILE A 120 4.91 3.02 -18.65
C ILE A 120 5.67 1.70 -18.82
N GLY A 121 4.95 0.56 -18.73
CA GLY A 121 5.53 -0.78 -18.84
C GLY A 121 6.28 -1.29 -17.61
N SER A 122 6.24 -0.55 -16.49
CA SER A 122 6.76 -1.04 -15.21
C SER A 122 5.72 -1.91 -14.47
N ASN A 123 6.21 -2.78 -13.58
CA ASN A 123 5.32 -3.58 -12.73
C ASN A 123 4.36 -2.71 -11.91
N ALA A 124 4.83 -1.57 -11.38
CA ALA A 124 3.98 -0.65 -10.63
C ALA A 124 2.85 -0.09 -11.49
N ARG A 125 3.13 0.21 -12.78
CA ARG A 125 2.11 0.67 -13.72
C ARG A 125 1.08 -0.41 -14.04
N GLU A 126 1.52 -1.65 -14.24
CA GLU A 126 0.62 -2.80 -14.44
C GLU A 126 -0.30 -3.03 -13.24
N PHE A 127 0.22 -2.91 -12.01
CA PHE A 127 -0.60 -2.97 -10.79
C PHE A 127 -1.58 -1.80 -10.67
N MET A 128 -1.18 -0.60 -11.10
CA MET A 128 -2.09 0.54 -11.14
C MET A 128 -3.27 0.28 -12.09
N GLU A 129 -2.99 -0.20 -13.30
CA GLU A 129 -4.02 -0.55 -14.27
C GLU A 129 -4.95 -1.67 -13.77
N TYR A 130 -4.39 -2.65 -13.06
CA TYR A 130 -5.18 -3.70 -12.38
C TYR A 130 -6.11 -3.10 -11.33
N ALA A 131 -5.59 -2.22 -10.47
CA ALA A 131 -6.36 -1.55 -9.42
C ALA A 131 -7.45 -0.64 -10.00
N GLU A 132 -7.17 0.08 -11.10
CA GLU A 132 -8.15 0.92 -11.80
C GLU A 132 -9.31 0.10 -12.38
N ARG A 133 -9.01 -1.06 -12.99
CA ARG A 133 -10.05 -1.99 -13.47
C ARG A 133 -10.92 -2.50 -12.33
N ARG A 134 -10.30 -2.82 -11.19
CA ARG A 134 -11.03 -3.25 -10.01
C ARG A 134 -11.89 -2.14 -9.43
N PHE A 135 -11.34 -0.93 -9.29
CA PHE A 135 -12.07 0.24 -8.80
C PHE A 135 -13.32 0.52 -9.64
N ARG A 136 -13.22 0.49 -10.97
CA ARG A 136 -14.37 0.68 -11.86
C ARG A 136 -15.49 -0.34 -11.64
N ARG A 137 -15.14 -1.54 -11.19
CA ARG A 137 -16.09 -2.65 -10.98
C ARG A 137 -16.67 -2.68 -9.57
N THR A 138 -15.89 -2.31 -8.55
CA THR A 138 -16.23 -2.53 -7.14
C THR A 138 -16.23 -1.26 -6.29
N GLY A 139 -15.73 -0.13 -6.79
CA GLY A 139 -15.51 1.10 -6.04
C GLY A 139 -14.28 1.06 -5.11
N LYS A 140 -13.48 -0.02 -5.14
CA LYS A 140 -12.29 -0.22 -4.31
C LYS A 140 -11.16 -0.88 -5.10
N PRO A 141 -9.87 -0.63 -4.70
CA PRO A 141 -9.41 0.36 -3.71
C PRO A 141 -9.49 1.79 -4.24
N GLN A 142 -9.49 2.77 -3.35
CA GLN A 142 -9.18 4.16 -3.72
C GLN A 142 -7.69 4.26 -4.05
N ILE A 143 -7.32 4.88 -5.17
CA ILE A 143 -5.94 4.91 -5.66
C ILE A 143 -5.37 6.31 -5.49
N ILE A 144 -4.20 6.40 -4.85
CA ILE A 144 -3.41 7.62 -4.70
C ILE A 144 -2.06 7.38 -5.37
N ASN A 145 -1.85 7.93 -6.57
CA ASN A 145 -0.56 7.83 -7.25
C ASN A 145 0.29 9.07 -6.97
N LEU A 146 1.33 8.93 -6.18
CA LEU A 146 2.20 10.04 -5.78
C LEU A 146 3.02 10.61 -6.96
N ALA A 147 3.17 9.85 -8.04
CA ALA A 147 3.88 10.30 -9.24
C ALA A 147 3.09 11.35 -10.06
N ASP A 148 1.78 11.46 -9.86
CA ASP A 148 0.91 12.39 -10.59
C ASP A 148 0.86 13.80 -9.98
N GLY A 149 1.58 14.01 -8.87
CA GLY A 149 1.66 15.29 -8.15
C GLY A 149 0.60 15.46 -7.06
N THR A 150 0.84 16.46 -6.19
CA THR A 150 0.08 16.68 -4.94
C THR A 150 -1.38 17.09 -5.18
N THR A 151 -1.70 17.68 -6.34
CA THR A 151 -3.02 18.22 -6.63
C THR A 151 -4.05 17.11 -6.86
N ASP A 152 -3.68 16.07 -7.58
CA ASP A 152 -4.61 14.95 -7.86
C ASP A 152 -4.81 14.06 -6.64
N ALA A 153 -3.77 13.85 -5.84
CA ALA A 153 -3.88 13.17 -4.55
C ALA A 153 -4.83 13.90 -3.59
N LEU A 154 -4.82 15.24 -3.57
CA LEU A 154 -5.75 16.05 -2.76
C LEU A 154 -7.22 15.93 -3.21
N ILE A 155 -7.46 15.85 -4.50
CA ILE A 155 -8.81 15.67 -5.07
C ILE A 155 -9.33 14.27 -4.75
N GLN A 156 -8.50 13.25 -4.90
CA GLN A 156 -8.83 11.87 -4.55
C GLN A 156 -9.10 11.72 -3.05
N PHE A 157 -8.31 12.37 -2.20
CA PHE A 157 -8.47 12.36 -0.75
C PHE A 157 -9.81 12.96 -0.30
N ARG A 158 -10.26 14.07 -0.86
CA ARG A 158 -11.58 14.67 -0.56
C ARG A 158 -12.72 13.70 -0.86
N ARG A 159 -12.58 12.86 -1.90
CA ARG A 159 -13.55 11.80 -2.22
C ARG A 159 -13.53 10.67 -1.21
N ILE A 160 -12.37 10.35 -0.65
CA ILE A 160 -12.19 9.28 0.35
C ILE A 160 -12.85 9.66 1.69
N CYS A 161 -12.59 10.87 2.19
CA CYS A 161 -13.11 11.32 3.48
C CYS A 161 -14.58 11.79 3.42
N SER A 162 -15.06 12.33 2.30
CA SER A 162 -16.46 12.75 2.15
C SER A 162 -17.45 11.59 1.95
N GLY A 163 -16.96 10.39 1.65
CA GLY A 163 -17.79 9.18 1.55
C GLY A 163 -18.23 8.56 2.88
N SER A 164 -17.76 9.07 4.03
CA SER A 164 -18.14 8.55 5.35
C SER A 164 -19.36 9.23 6.00
N ASP A 165 -19.94 10.28 5.37
CA ASP A 165 -21.01 11.08 5.97
C ASP A 165 -22.41 10.87 5.34
N TYR A 166 -22.67 9.74 4.68
CA TYR A 166 -24.02 9.43 4.22
C TYR A 166 -24.43 8.00 4.61
N VAL A 167 -24.71 7.81 5.91
CA VAL A 167 -25.77 6.91 6.37
C VAL A 167 -26.48 7.63 7.51
N GLY A 168 -27.46 8.38 7.14
CA GLY A 168 -28.52 8.82 8.04
C GLY A 168 -29.67 7.87 7.90
#